data_96fc57e3ed9e30ac156c97c86ecd2456
#
_entry.id   96fc57e3ed9e30ac156c97c86ecd2456
#
_cell.length_a   1.000
_cell.length_b   1.000
_cell.length_c   1.000
_cell.angle_alpha   90.00
_cell.angle_beta   90.00
_cell.angle_gamma   90.00
#
_symmetry.space_group_name_H-M   'P 1'
#
loop_
_entity.id
_entity.type
_entity.pdbx_description
1 polymer ?
#
loop_
_entity_poly.entity_id
_entity_poly.type
_entity_poly.pdbx_seq_one_letter_code
_entity_poly.pdbx_strand_id
1 'polypeptide(L)' 'MADYFDKIRPILEALQIGEAVIYPISRMKSVRTQASELGAIHNRQYTTKTDREARTITVKRTK' A
#
# COMPACT_ATOMS: atom_id res chain seq x y z
N MET A 1 12.36 -16.88 5.35
CA MET A 1 13.03 -15.79 4.64
C MET A 1 12.07 -14.63 4.45
N ALA A 2 12.44 -13.44 4.85
CA ALA A 2 11.59 -12.29 4.68
C ALA A 2 11.53 -11.88 3.22
N ASP A 3 10.34 -11.93 2.66
CA ASP A 3 10.10 -11.44 1.32
C ASP A 3 10.02 -9.91 1.37
N TYR A 4 10.61 -9.26 0.39
CA TYR A 4 10.52 -7.82 0.26
C TYR A 4 9.06 -7.34 0.33
N PHE A 5 8.15 -8.08 -0.31
CA PHE A 5 6.74 -7.71 -0.38
C PHE A 5 5.99 -7.96 0.92
N ASP A 6 6.58 -8.68 1.85
CA ASP A 6 5.96 -8.89 3.16
C ASP A 6 6.12 -7.69 4.08
N LYS A 7 6.99 -6.75 3.70
CA LYS A 7 7.25 -5.55 4.49
C LYS A 7 6.40 -4.39 4.00
N ILE A 8 5.09 -4.60 3.99
CA ILE A 8 4.16 -3.59 3.47
C ILE A 8 4.08 -2.39 4.41
N ARG A 9 3.91 -2.64 5.70
CA ARG A 9 3.70 -1.56 6.67
C ARG A 9 4.83 -0.54 6.72
N PRO A 10 6.11 -0.95 6.84
CA PRO A 10 7.19 0.04 6.89
C PRO A 10 7.27 0.89 5.61
N ILE A 11 7.01 0.29 4.47
CA ILE A 11 7.05 0.99 3.19
C ILE A 11 5.93 2.01 3.12
N LEU A 12 4.72 1.63 3.50
CA LEU A 12 3.58 2.56 3.49
C LEU A 12 3.78 3.70 4.49
N GLU A 13 4.36 3.41 5.66
CA GLU A 13 4.64 4.44 6.65
C GLU A 13 5.64 5.47 6.14
N ALA A 14 6.59 5.03 5.31
CA ALA A 14 7.61 5.91 4.76
C ALA A 14 7.12 6.76 3.58
N LEU A 15 5.94 6.47 3.03
CA LEU A 15 5.44 7.24 1.89
C LEU A 15 5.18 8.70 2.26
N GLN A 16 5.64 9.59 1.39
CA GLN A 16 5.33 11.01 1.47
C GLN A 16 4.03 11.27 0.73
N ILE A 17 3.42 12.42 1.00
CA ILE A 17 2.20 12.83 0.30
C ILE A 17 2.49 12.90 -1.20
N GLY A 18 1.67 12.22 -1.98
CA GLY A 18 1.84 12.16 -3.43
C GLY A 18 2.68 11.00 -3.93
N GLU A 19 3.37 10.30 -3.03
CA GLU A 19 4.15 9.12 -3.42
C GLU A 19 3.27 7.88 -3.51
N ALA A 20 3.67 6.95 -4.36
CA ALA A 20 2.95 5.71 -4.56
C ALA A 20 3.92 4.52 -4.62
N VAL A 21 3.40 3.36 -4.31
CA VAL A 21 4.15 2.11 -4.39
C VAL A 21 3.25 1.05 -5.00
N ILE A 22 3.86 0.13 -5.75
CA ILE A 22 3.14 -0.92 -6.48
C ILE A 22 3.49 -2.27 -5.87
N TYR A 23 2.47 -3.09 -5.65
CA TYR A 23 2.62 -4.45 -5.15
C TYR A 23 1.96 -5.43 -6.11
N PRO A 24 2.37 -6.71 -6.07
CA PRO A 24 1.64 -7.75 -6.83
C PRO A 24 0.19 -7.85 -6.35
N ILE A 25 -0.72 -8.19 -7.26
CA ILE A 25 -2.13 -8.30 -6.93
C ILE A 25 -2.39 -9.38 -5.88
N SER A 26 -1.50 -10.37 -5.76
CA SER A 26 -1.60 -11.41 -4.75
C SER A 26 -1.53 -10.85 -3.33
N ARG A 27 -1.01 -9.62 -3.18
CA ARG A 27 -0.93 -8.94 -1.89
C ARG A 27 -2.05 -7.94 -1.67
N MET A 28 -3.03 -7.90 -2.57
CA MET A 28 -4.07 -6.87 -2.54
C MET A 28 -4.78 -6.79 -1.18
N LYS A 29 -5.15 -7.93 -0.62
CA LYS A 29 -5.88 -7.95 0.65
C LYS A 29 -5.01 -7.39 1.79
N SER A 30 -3.76 -7.81 1.87
CA SER A 30 -2.84 -7.33 2.89
C SER A 30 -2.55 -5.85 2.73
N VAL A 31 -2.32 -5.42 1.49
CA VAL A 31 -2.05 -4.00 1.18
C VAL A 31 -3.21 -3.12 1.58
N ARG A 32 -4.43 -3.50 1.23
CA ARG A 32 -5.62 -2.73 1.58
C ARG A 32 -5.81 -2.63 3.08
N THR A 33 -5.64 -3.75 3.77
CA THR A 33 -5.78 -3.78 5.23
C THR A 33 -4.75 -2.89 5.89
N GLN A 34 -3.48 -3.00 5.48
CA GLN A 34 -2.41 -2.19 6.06
C GLN A 34 -2.61 -0.70 5.77
N ALA A 35 -3.00 -0.37 4.54
CA ALA A 35 -3.23 1.03 4.18
C ALA A 35 -4.36 1.63 5.02
N SER A 36 -5.44 0.88 5.21
CA SER A 36 -6.56 1.33 6.03
C SER A 36 -6.14 1.54 7.48
N GLU A 37 -5.41 0.58 8.04
CA GLU A 37 -4.95 0.68 9.42
C GLU A 37 -4.01 1.86 9.63
N LEU A 38 -3.04 2.03 8.74
CA LEU A 38 -2.09 3.13 8.85
C LEU A 38 -2.77 4.48 8.65
N GLY A 39 -3.76 4.54 7.78
CA GLY A 39 -4.56 5.75 7.61
C GLY A 39 -5.23 6.15 8.91
N ALA A 40 -5.80 5.19 9.63
CA ALA A 40 -6.46 5.45 10.91
C ALA A 40 -5.44 5.82 12.00
N ILE A 41 -4.33 5.08 12.07
CA ILE A 41 -3.34 5.28 13.13
C ILE A 41 -2.66 6.64 13.01
N HIS A 42 -2.27 7.02 11.79
CA HIS A 42 -1.48 8.23 11.54
C HIS A 42 -2.31 9.40 11.04
N ASN A 43 -3.62 9.25 10.98
CA ASN A 43 -4.52 10.28 10.45
C ASN A 43 -4.11 10.69 9.04
N ARG A 44 -3.83 9.69 8.22
CA ARG A 44 -3.44 9.85 6.81
C ARG A 44 -4.52 9.29 5.91
N GLN A 45 -4.41 9.58 4.63
CA GLN A 45 -5.27 8.97 3.62
C GLN A 45 -4.42 8.28 2.57
N TYR A 46 -4.77 7.03 2.28
CA TYR A 46 -4.17 6.23 1.23
C TYR A 46 -5.26 5.84 0.26
N THR A 47 -4.96 5.90 -1.03
CA THR A 47 -5.85 5.36 -2.05
C THR A 47 -5.22 4.13 -2.66
N THR A 48 -6.05 3.17 -3.04
CA THR A 48 -5.57 1.95 -3.68
C THR A 48 -6.24 1.82 -5.03
N LYS A 49 -5.47 1.38 -6.02
CA LYS A 49 -5.97 1.15 -7.37
C LYS A 49 -5.45 -0.18 -7.85
N THR A 50 -6.36 -1.04 -8.29
CA THR A 50 -6.02 -2.37 -8.80
C THR A 50 -5.97 -2.32 -10.32
N ASP A 51 -4.90 -2.86 -10.88
CA ASP A 51 -4.78 -3.05 -12.32
C ASP A 51 -4.78 -4.55 -12.60
N ARG A 52 -5.87 -5.03 -13.15
CA ARG A 52 -6.04 -6.47 -13.39
C ARG A 52 -5.18 -6.97 -14.55
N GLU A 53 -4.93 -6.13 -15.52
CA GLU A 53 -4.10 -6.53 -16.66
C GLU A 53 -2.64 -6.68 -16.24
N ALA A 54 -2.14 -5.71 -15.49
CA ALA A 54 -0.77 -5.76 -14.98
C ALA A 54 -0.64 -6.63 -13.75
N ARG A 55 -1.77 -7.07 -13.15
CA ARG A 55 -1.82 -7.85 -11.92
C ARG A 55 -1.09 -7.16 -10.78
N THR A 56 -1.40 -5.89 -10.61
CA THR A 56 -0.77 -5.07 -9.56
C THR A 56 -1.81 -4.30 -8.79
N ILE A 57 -1.42 -3.88 -7.59
CA ILE A 57 -2.18 -2.91 -6.82
C ILE A 57 -1.25 -1.76 -6.46
N THR A 58 -1.70 -0.55 -6.72
CA THR A 58 -0.94 0.67 -6.42
C THR A 58 -1.53 1.34 -5.20
N VAL A 59 -0.67 1.70 -4.24
CA VAL A 59 -1.08 2.46 -3.06
C VAL A 59 -0.44 3.82 -3.16
N LYS A 60 -1.25 4.87 -3.01
CA LYS A 60 -0.77 6.24 -3.05
C LYS A 60 -1.21 6.96 -1.78
N ARG A 61 -0.29 7.68 -1.16
CA ARG A 61 -0.62 8.53 -0.01
C ARG A 61 -1.12 9.87 -0.52
N THR A 62 -2.36 10.23 -0.16
CA THR A 62 -2.98 11.46 -0.64
C THR A 62 -3.04 12.55 0.43
N LYS A 63 -2.88 12.16 1.69
CA LYS A 63 -2.93 13.14 2.77
C LYS A 63 -2.02 12.79 3.92
#